data_0dd5862e3b14fa7370f42600f35539be
#
_entry.id   0dd5862e3b14fa7370f42600f35539be
#
_cell.length_a   1.000
_cell.length_b   1.000
_cell.length_c   1.000
_cell.angle_alpha   90.00
_cell.angle_beta   90.00
_cell.angle_gamma   90.00
#
_symmetry.space_group_name_H-M   'P 1'
#
loop_
_entity.id
_entity.type
_entity.pdbx_description
1 polymer ?
#
loop_
_entity_poly.entity_id
_entity_poly.type
_entity_poly.pdbx_seq_one_letter_code
_entity_poly.pdbx_strand_id
1 'polypeptide(L)'
;MPDAVSTSSVTSKPFPAPLKPFAPEDEAALREALKRCSPSTFEAAVQFRKTGNPEHVPAVVIGVIERFVEPDLRTKLKDADDDLRLIEDLGIDSLTMMEIVILVEDVLQMSINNDELRNLRTVGDVKTFIDCKIRGLPLPKPTKFIPIEHIGAVMPIQPPFLFLNEASVSSTAANGKYKISGQEFFLQGHFKDNPVMPA
;
A
#
# COMPACT_ATOMS: atom_id res chain seq x y z
N MET A 1 -0.62 45.07 -9.32
CA MET A 1 0.18 44.05 -10.00
C MET A 1 0.09 42.80 -9.15
N PRO A 2 -0.64 41.75 -9.54
CA PRO A 2 -0.65 40.48 -8.78
C PRO A 2 0.48 39.59 -9.28
N ASP A 3 1.23 39.03 -8.33
CA ASP A 3 2.35 38.17 -8.52
C ASP A 3 1.95 36.84 -9.17
N ALA A 4 2.67 36.47 -10.23
CA ALA A 4 2.49 35.23 -10.95
C ALA A 4 3.01 34.05 -10.09
N VAL A 5 2.07 33.22 -9.61
CA VAL A 5 2.40 31.92 -9.01
C VAL A 5 2.94 31.00 -10.12
N SER A 6 4.21 30.76 -10.06
CA SER A 6 4.93 29.80 -10.94
C SER A 6 4.45 28.39 -10.60
N THR A 7 3.52 27.85 -11.37
CA THR A 7 3.16 26.43 -11.36
C THR A 7 4.28 25.66 -12.07
N SER A 8 5.21 25.12 -11.30
CA SER A 8 6.14 24.12 -11.82
C SER A 8 5.35 22.83 -12.12
N SER A 9 5.01 22.68 -13.40
CA SER A 9 4.46 21.42 -13.93
C SER A 9 5.54 20.34 -13.85
N VAL A 10 5.43 19.46 -12.86
CA VAL A 10 6.20 18.22 -12.82
C VAL A 10 5.62 17.32 -13.92
N THR A 11 6.23 17.35 -15.09
CA THR A 11 5.94 16.40 -16.16
C THR A 11 6.48 15.03 -15.75
N SER A 12 5.65 14.22 -15.14
CA SER A 12 5.92 12.79 -14.97
C SER A 12 5.98 12.15 -16.36
N LYS A 13 7.11 11.49 -16.66
CA LYS A 13 7.23 10.71 -17.90
C LYS A 13 6.11 9.67 -17.93
N PRO A 14 5.45 9.49 -19.11
CA PRO A 14 4.40 8.47 -19.22
C PRO A 14 5.00 7.08 -18.96
N PHE A 15 4.31 6.29 -18.17
CA PHE A 15 4.59 4.87 -17.95
C PHE A 15 3.76 4.04 -18.97
N PRO A 16 4.32 2.96 -19.54
CA PRO A 16 5.74 2.62 -19.49
C PRO A 16 6.58 3.47 -20.46
N ALA A 17 7.76 3.88 -20.03
CA ALA A 17 8.76 4.32 -21.00
C ALA A 17 8.99 3.18 -21.99
N PRO A 18 9.34 3.45 -23.28
CA PRO A 18 9.57 2.39 -24.22
C PRO A 18 10.61 1.43 -23.65
N LEU A 19 10.15 0.20 -23.35
CA LEU A 19 11.01 -0.83 -22.80
C LEU A 19 12.10 -1.15 -23.82
N LYS A 20 13.35 -1.24 -23.36
CA LYS A 20 14.43 -1.77 -24.18
C LYS A 20 14.09 -3.20 -24.60
N PRO A 21 14.52 -3.65 -25.79
CA PRO A 21 14.37 -5.05 -26.18
C PRO A 21 14.89 -5.97 -25.07
N PHE A 22 14.07 -6.91 -24.61
CA PHE A 22 14.41 -7.82 -23.51
C PHE A 22 15.38 -8.91 -24.03
N ALA A 23 16.63 -8.81 -23.61
CA ALA A 23 17.70 -9.74 -24.02
C ALA A 23 17.85 -10.90 -23.03
N PRO A 24 18.49 -12.01 -23.41
CA PRO A 24 18.78 -13.13 -22.48
C PRO A 24 19.61 -12.71 -21.25
N GLU A 25 20.45 -11.69 -21.41
CA GLU A 25 21.26 -11.11 -20.31
C GLU A 25 20.37 -10.41 -19.28
N ASP A 26 19.30 -9.72 -19.76
CA ASP A 26 18.31 -9.09 -18.88
C ASP A 26 17.54 -10.13 -18.05
N GLU A 27 17.24 -11.29 -18.66
CA GLU A 27 16.57 -12.39 -17.95
C GLU A 27 17.47 -12.99 -16.85
N ALA A 28 18.76 -13.13 -17.11
CA ALA A 28 19.73 -13.61 -16.14
C ALA A 28 19.88 -12.62 -14.97
N ALA A 29 19.97 -11.32 -15.27
CA ALA A 29 20.03 -10.26 -14.25
C ALA A 29 18.75 -10.23 -13.40
N LEU A 30 17.58 -10.34 -14.04
CA LEU A 30 16.29 -10.39 -13.38
C LEU A 30 16.16 -11.61 -12.46
N ARG A 31 16.66 -12.77 -12.90
CA ARG A 31 16.69 -14.01 -12.10
C ARG A 31 17.55 -13.86 -10.85
N GLU A 32 18.70 -13.21 -10.97
CA GLU A 32 19.56 -12.94 -9.81
C GLU A 32 18.89 -11.94 -8.85
N ALA A 33 18.31 -10.86 -9.36
CA ALA A 33 17.60 -9.86 -8.55
C ALA A 33 16.42 -10.48 -7.77
N LEU A 34 15.66 -11.37 -8.40
CA LEU A 34 14.46 -11.99 -7.83
C LEU A 34 14.69 -13.39 -7.26
N LYS A 35 15.94 -13.85 -7.07
CA LYS A 35 16.27 -15.22 -6.60
C LYS A 35 15.62 -15.63 -5.27
N ARG A 36 15.24 -14.65 -4.44
CA ARG A 36 14.56 -14.88 -3.15
C ARG A 36 13.04 -14.63 -3.20
N CYS A 37 12.52 -14.26 -4.36
CA CYS A 37 11.09 -14.12 -4.59
C CYS A 37 10.48 -15.43 -5.08
N SER A 38 9.15 -15.50 -5.10
CA SER A 38 8.45 -16.67 -5.63
C SER A 38 8.66 -16.83 -7.14
N PRO A 39 8.58 -18.05 -7.69
CA PRO A 39 8.64 -18.27 -9.13
C PRO A 39 7.60 -17.46 -9.90
N SER A 40 6.39 -17.30 -9.37
CA SER A 40 5.32 -16.50 -9.97
C SER A 40 5.68 -15.01 -10.08
N THR A 41 6.41 -14.48 -9.09
CA THR A 41 6.91 -13.09 -9.14
C THR A 41 7.92 -12.91 -10.27
N PHE A 42 8.83 -13.87 -10.44
CA PHE A 42 9.80 -13.86 -11.53
C PHE A 42 9.11 -13.96 -12.89
N GLU A 43 8.14 -14.86 -13.06
CA GLU A 43 7.37 -15.00 -14.31
C GLU A 43 6.62 -13.71 -14.65
N ALA A 44 5.95 -13.09 -13.68
CA ALA A 44 5.27 -11.82 -13.87
C ALA A 44 6.24 -10.70 -14.31
N ALA A 45 7.42 -10.64 -13.70
CA ALA A 45 8.46 -9.66 -14.05
C ALA A 45 8.98 -9.89 -15.48
N VAL A 46 9.22 -11.13 -15.88
CA VAL A 46 9.62 -11.49 -17.26
C VAL A 46 8.53 -11.10 -18.27
N GLN A 47 7.27 -11.42 -17.97
CA GLN A 47 6.15 -11.05 -18.83
C GLN A 47 6.03 -9.54 -18.99
N PHE A 48 6.10 -8.80 -17.87
CA PHE A 48 6.12 -7.34 -17.92
C PHE A 48 7.26 -6.79 -18.79
N ARG A 49 8.49 -7.27 -18.59
CA ARG A 49 9.67 -6.81 -19.33
C ARG A 49 9.61 -7.14 -20.82
N LYS A 50 8.98 -8.25 -21.21
CA LYS A 50 8.78 -8.66 -22.62
C LYS A 50 7.64 -7.93 -23.30
N THR A 51 6.53 -7.72 -22.62
CA THR A 51 5.28 -7.24 -23.25
C THR A 51 4.95 -5.78 -22.96
N GLY A 52 5.49 -5.22 -21.86
CA GLY A 52 5.07 -3.93 -21.33
C GLY A 52 3.66 -3.93 -20.73
N ASN A 53 3.03 -5.13 -20.58
CA ASN A 53 1.67 -5.21 -20.05
C ASN A 53 1.64 -4.86 -18.55
N PRO A 54 0.99 -3.75 -18.18
CA PRO A 54 0.96 -3.26 -16.80
C PRO A 54 0.21 -4.19 -15.84
N GLU A 55 -0.61 -5.11 -16.32
CA GLU A 55 -1.34 -6.07 -15.48
C GLU A 55 -0.43 -6.98 -14.64
N HIS A 56 0.83 -7.15 -15.08
CA HIS A 56 1.81 -7.94 -14.33
C HIS A 56 2.46 -7.17 -13.16
N VAL A 57 2.41 -5.85 -13.17
CA VAL A 57 3.13 -5.01 -12.19
C VAL A 57 2.67 -5.23 -10.74
N PRO A 58 1.36 -5.32 -10.44
CA PRO A 58 0.91 -5.61 -9.07
C PRO A 58 1.48 -6.91 -8.52
N ALA A 59 1.50 -7.97 -9.33
CA ALA A 59 2.06 -9.26 -8.91
C ALA A 59 3.57 -9.19 -8.61
N VAL A 60 4.32 -8.41 -9.40
CA VAL A 60 5.75 -8.17 -9.16
C VAL A 60 5.96 -7.44 -7.85
N VAL A 61 5.25 -6.34 -7.63
CA VAL A 61 5.45 -5.50 -6.42
C VAL A 61 5.05 -6.23 -5.15
N ILE A 62 3.88 -6.90 -5.15
CA ILE A 62 3.45 -7.70 -3.99
C ILE A 62 4.43 -8.85 -3.71
N GLY A 63 4.91 -9.53 -4.75
CA GLY A 63 5.89 -10.59 -4.58
C GLY A 63 7.27 -10.09 -4.11
N VAL A 64 7.66 -8.87 -4.47
CA VAL A 64 8.86 -8.22 -3.91
C VAL A 64 8.63 -7.89 -2.43
N ILE A 65 7.48 -7.33 -2.06
CA ILE A 65 7.13 -7.06 -0.66
C ILE A 65 7.14 -8.36 0.16
N GLU A 66 6.53 -9.45 -0.34
CA GLU A 66 6.48 -10.75 0.32
C GLU A 66 7.88 -11.27 0.69
N ARG A 67 8.90 -11.00 -0.12
CA ARG A 67 10.29 -11.39 0.15
C ARG A 67 10.83 -10.81 1.46
N PHE A 68 10.44 -9.57 1.79
CA PHE A 68 10.93 -8.83 2.95
C PHE A 68 10.06 -9.03 4.20
N VAL A 69 8.90 -9.64 4.04
CA VAL A 69 7.99 -9.95 5.14
C VAL A 69 8.39 -11.26 5.81
N GLU A 70 8.38 -11.30 7.14
CA GLU A 70 8.62 -12.49 7.93
C GLU A 70 7.69 -13.65 7.52
N PRO A 71 8.18 -14.92 7.49
CA PRO A 71 7.42 -16.07 7.00
C PRO A 71 6.03 -16.21 7.63
N ASP A 72 5.91 -15.96 8.92
CA ASP A 72 4.66 -16.09 9.69
C ASP A 72 3.63 -15.02 9.30
N LEU A 73 4.09 -13.87 8.79
CA LEU A 73 3.23 -12.75 8.38
C LEU A 73 2.84 -12.82 6.89
N ARG A 74 3.50 -13.68 6.09
CA ARG A 74 3.21 -13.80 4.65
C ARG A 74 1.80 -14.29 4.34
N THR A 75 1.21 -15.06 5.24
CA THR A 75 -0.19 -15.51 5.11
C THR A 75 -1.14 -14.32 5.12
N LYS A 76 -0.89 -13.33 5.98
CA LYS A 76 -1.68 -12.10 6.03
C LYS A 76 -1.61 -11.31 4.71
N LEU A 77 -0.45 -11.34 4.04
CA LEU A 77 -0.27 -10.65 2.77
C LEU A 77 -1.00 -11.36 1.61
N LYS A 78 -1.20 -12.67 1.67
CA LYS A 78 -1.93 -13.45 0.65
C LYS A 78 -3.44 -13.21 0.70
N ASP A 79 -3.98 -13.07 1.89
CA ASP A 79 -5.39 -12.72 2.13
C ASP A 79 -5.59 -11.19 2.14
N ALA A 80 -4.68 -10.44 1.51
CA ALA A 80 -4.44 -9.04 1.72
C ALA A 80 -5.70 -8.19 1.72
N ASP A 81 -6.16 -7.89 2.90
CA ASP A 81 -6.98 -6.73 3.20
C ASP A 81 -6.18 -5.46 2.82
N ASP A 82 -6.78 -4.59 2.05
CA ASP A 82 -6.15 -3.34 1.62
C ASP A 82 -5.74 -2.45 2.80
N ASP A 83 -6.34 -2.65 3.95
CA ASP A 83 -6.06 -1.96 5.19
C ASP A 83 -4.82 -2.49 5.97
N LEU A 84 -4.19 -3.57 5.50
CA LEU A 84 -3.01 -4.14 6.15
C LEU A 84 -1.85 -3.14 6.13
N ARG A 85 -1.36 -2.76 7.31
CA ARG A 85 -0.34 -1.72 7.46
C ARG A 85 1.06 -2.28 7.26
N LEU A 86 1.86 -1.57 6.48
CA LEU A 86 3.20 -2.02 6.10
C LEU A 86 4.13 -2.11 7.31
N ILE A 87 4.11 -1.12 8.20
CA ILE A 87 4.98 -1.06 9.37
C ILE A 87 4.43 -1.93 10.50
N GLU A 88 3.21 -1.66 10.94
CA GLU A 88 2.65 -2.25 12.16
C GLU A 88 2.27 -3.72 12.01
N ASP A 89 1.77 -4.11 10.84
CA ASP A 89 1.24 -5.46 10.61
C ASP A 89 2.22 -6.38 9.87
N LEU A 90 3.09 -5.80 9.03
CA LEU A 90 4.08 -6.54 8.23
C LEU A 90 5.53 -6.34 8.70
N GLY A 91 5.79 -5.40 9.60
CA GLY A 91 7.12 -5.13 10.15
C GLY A 91 8.09 -4.48 9.14
N ILE A 92 7.56 -3.84 8.08
CA ILE A 92 8.37 -3.18 7.05
C ILE A 92 8.77 -1.80 7.57
N ASP A 93 10.00 -1.68 8.04
CA ASP A 93 10.55 -0.39 8.48
C ASP A 93 11.01 0.48 7.28
N SER A 94 11.49 1.69 7.58
CA SER A 94 11.91 2.64 6.55
C SER A 94 13.09 2.15 5.71
N LEU A 95 14.01 1.39 6.29
CA LEU A 95 15.15 0.82 5.58
C LEU A 95 14.70 -0.28 4.62
N THR A 96 13.90 -1.20 5.12
CA THR A 96 13.28 -2.27 4.32
C THR A 96 12.44 -1.70 3.18
N MET A 97 11.69 -0.62 3.43
CA MET A 97 10.93 0.07 2.39
C MET A 97 11.85 0.59 1.27
N MET A 98 12.99 1.18 1.61
CA MET A 98 13.96 1.64 0.60
C MET A 98 14.55 0.49 -0.22
N GLU A 99 14.84 -0.66 0.41
CA GLU A 99 15.32 -1.86 -0.29
C GLU A 99 14.26 -2.41 -1.26
N ILE A 100 12.99 -2.44 -0.85
CA ILE A 100 11.85 -2.82 -1.70
C ILE A 100 11.78 -1.91 -2.91
N VAL A 101 11.84 -0.59 -2.70
CA VAL A 101 11.75 0.40 -3.79
C VAL A 101 12.87 0.23 -4.79
N ILE A 102 14.12 0.13 -4.34
CA ILE A 102 15.28 -0.05 -5.21
C ILE A 102 15.12 -1.32 -6.07
N LEU A 103 14.66 -2.41 -5.45
CA LEU A 103 14.44 -3.66 -6.17
C LEU A 103 13.29 -3.53 -7.19
N VAL A 104 12.20 -2.86 -6.84
CA VAL A 104 11.07 -2.62 -7.75
C VAL A 104 11.48 -1.73 -8.92
N GLU A 105 12.23 -0.66 -8.67
CA GLU A 105 12.78 0.22 -9.72
C GLU A 105 13.66 -0.55 -10.70
N ASP A 106 14.55 -1.38 -10.18
CA ASP A 106 15.46 -2.21 -10.99
C ASP A 106 14.69 -3.24 -11.83
N VAL A 107 13.78 -3.96 -11.21
CA VAL A 107 12.99 -5.02 -11.86
C VAL A 107 12.06 -4.45 -12.93
N LEU A 108 11.35 -3.36 -12.64
CA LEU A 108 10.36 -2.76 -13.53
C LEU A 108 10.96 -1.69 -14.45
N GLN A 109 12.24 -1.30 -14.26
CA GLN A 109 12.91 -0.23 -15.02
C GLN A 109 12.10 1.08 -14.99
N MET A 110 11.59 1.41 -13.83
CA MET A 110 10.83 2.63 -13.57
C MET A 110 11.52 3.44 -12.47
N SER A 111 11.18 4.70 -12.33
CA SER A 111 11.64 5.54 -11.23
C SER A 111 10.48 5.91 -10.33
N ILE A 112 10.70 5.79 -9.03
CA ILE A 112 9.76 6.11 -7.96
C ILE A 112 10.35 7.26 -7.15
N ASN A 113 9.61 8.34 -7.00
CA ASN A 113 10.08 9.48 -6.23
C ASN A 113 9.91 9.21 -4.72
N ASN A 114 10.92 9.53 -3.92
CA ASN A 114 10.88 9.35 -2.46
C ASN A 114 9.71 10.08 -1.78
N ASP A 115 9.29 11.24 -2.32
CA ASP A 115 8.15 11.97 -1.78
C ASP A 115 6.82 11.22 -1.99
N GLU A 116 6.72 10.40 -3.03
CA GLU A 116 5.55 9.57 -3.31
C GLU A 116 5.41 8.41 -2.31
N LEU A 117 6.55 7.90 -1.81
CA LEU A 117 6.60 6.77 -0.86
C LEU A 117 6.14 7.15 0.55
N ARG A 118 6.30 8.40 0.95
CA ARG A 118 5.94 8.87 2.29
C ARG A 118 4.47 8.66 2.66
N ASN A 119 3.64 8.47 1.65
CA ASN A 119 2.20 8.32 1.80
C ASN A 119 1.72 6.86 1.74
N LEU A 120 2.63 5.92 1.46
CA LEU A 120 2.32 4.50 1.40
C LEU A 120 2.36 3.91 2.81
N ARG A 121 1.21 3.66 3.40
CA ARG A 121 1.06 3.11 4.75
C ARG A 121 0.45 1.74 4.79
N THR A 122 -0.42 1.44 3.81
CA THR A 122 -1.13 0.17 3.71
C THR A 122 -0.84 -0.54 2.39
N VAL A 123 -1.18 -1.80 2.31
CA VAL A 123 -1.12 -2.58 1.06
C VAL A 123 -2.05 -1.97 0.00
N GLY A 124 -3.20 -1.43 0.40
CA GLY A 124 -4.12 -0.71 -0.47
C GLY A 124 -3.51 0.57 -1.05
N ASP A 125 -2.74 1.32 -0.25
CA ASP A 125 -2.01 2.48 -0.75
C ASP A 125 -1.01 2.08 -1.83
N VAL A 126 -0.27 0.97 -1.62
CA VAL A 126 0.68 0.45 -2.61
C VAL A 126 -0.02 0.04 -3.89
N LYS A 127 -1.13 -0.71 -3.81
CA LYS A 127 -1.92 -1.10 -4.98
C LYS A 127 -2.42 0.11 -5.76
N THR A 128 -2.97 1.10 -5.05
CA THR A 128 -3.48 2.34 -5.63
C THR A 128 -2.36 3.16 -6.27
N PHE A 129 -1.21 3.27 -5.61
CA PHE A 129 -0.04 3.93 -6.15
C PHE A 129 0.40 3.30 -7.48
N ILE A 130 0.50 1.98 -7.51
CA ILE A 130 0.87 1.22 -8.71
C ILE A 130 -0.14 1.47 -9.83
N ASP A 131 -1.44 1.36 -9.55
CA ASP A 131 -2.49 1.57 -10.54
C ASP A 131 -2.44 2.99 -11.13
N CYS A 132 -2.29 4.01 -10.27
CA CYS A 132 -2.13 5.39 -10.73
C CYS A 132 -0.88 5.58 -11.60
N LYS A 133 0.26 5.02 -11.20
CA LYS A 133 1.50 5.10 -11.98
C LYS A 133 1.36 4.43 -13.35
N ILE A 134 0.75 3.25 -13.40
CA ILE A 134 0.52 2.50 -14.64
C ILE A 134 -0.39 3.27 -15.59
N ARG A 135 -1.46 3.85 -15.08
CA ARG A 135 -2.45 4.59 -15.89
C ARG A 135 -2.06 6.04 -16.18
N GLY A 136 -0.95 6.51 -15.63
CA GLY A 136 -0.57 7.92 -15.72
C GLY A 136 -1.55 8.87 -15.02
N LEU A 137 -2.26 8.37 -14.01
CA LEU A 137 -3.20 9.15 -13.22
C LEU A 137 -2.46 9.93 -12.11
N PRO A 138 -2.97 11.07 -11.67
CA PRO A 138 -2.43 11.77 -10.53
C PRO A 138 -2.55 10.89 -9.28
N LEU A 139 -1.48 10.85 -8.49
CA LEU A 139 -1.48 10.12 -7.23
C LEU A 139 -2.52 10.69 -6.27
N PRO A 140 -3.24 9.83 -5.54
CA PRO A 140 -4.18 10.28 -4.53
C PRO A 140 -3.47 11.10 -3.47
N LYS A 141 -4.16 12.11 -2.94
CA LYS A 141 -3.63 12.86 -1.81
C LYS A 141 -3.42 11.91 -0.62
N PRO A 142 -2.37 12.15 0.17
CA PRO A 142 -2.05 11.27 1.28
C PRO A 142 -3.22 11.11 2.24
N THR A 143 -3.47 9.87 2.66
CA THR A 143 -4.44 9.56 3.70
C THR A 143 -3.92 10.09 5.04
N LYS A 144 -4.70 10.95 5.67
CA LYS A 144 -4.39 11.48 7.01
C LYS A 144 -4.97 10.55 8.06
N PHE A 145 -4.11 9.89 8.84
CA PHE A 145 -4.54 9.15 10.03
C PHE A 145 -4.81 10.12 11.18
N ILE A 146 -5.92 9.93 11.85
CA ILE A 146 -6.34 10.71 13.00
C ILE A 146 -6.21 9.79 14.23
N PRO A 147 -5.27 10.08 15.16
CA PRO A 147 -5.14 9.30 16.39
C PRO A 147 -6.36 9.47 17.29
N ILE A 148 -6.59 8.48 18.17
CA ILE A 148 -7.78 8.39 19.00
C ILE A 148 -7.97 9.65 19.87
N GLU A 149 -6.90 10.25 20.33
CA GLU A 149 -6.91 11.47 21.17
C GLU A 149 -7.56 12.65 20.43
N HIS A 150 -7.40 12.72 19.10
CA HIS A 150 -7.98 13.78 18.28
C HIS A 150 -9.39 13.42 17.79
N ILE A 151 -9.74 12.13 17.72
CA ILE A 151 -11.08 11.71 17.30
C ILE A 151 -12.13 12.25 18.28
N GLY A 152 -11.90 12.08 19.58
CA GLY A 152 -12.79 12.58 20.62
C GLY A 152 -12.97 14.11 20.64
N ALA A 153 -11.96 14.85 20.16
CA ALA A 153 -12.05 16.31 20.08
C ALA A 153 -12.90 16.81 18.87
N VAL A 154 -13.04 16.00 17.82
CA VAL A 154 -13.75 16.37 16.58
C VAL A 154 -15.14 15.76 16.50
N MET A 155 -15.33 14.58 17.12
CA MET A 155 -16.61 13.85 17.06
C MET A 155 -17.59 14.38 18.14
N PRO A 156 -18.85 14.64 17.78
CA PRO A 156 -19.87 15.02 18.74
C PRO A 156 -20.27 13.86 19.67
N ILE A 157 -20.01 12.62 19.24
CA ILE A 157 -20.29 11.40 20.02
C ILE A 157 -19.07 11.09 20.88
N GLN A 158 -19.29 10.85 22.17
CA GLN A 158 -18.26 10.58 23.16
C GLN A 158 -18.41 9.15 23.73
N PRO A 159 -17.39 8.60 24.39
CA PRO A 159 -17.53 7.37 25.13
C PRO A 159 -18.73 7.39 26.09
N PRO A 160 -19.49 6.31 26.24
CA PRO A 160 -19.24 4.95 25.74
C PRO A 160 -19.77 4.67 24.32
N PHE A 161 -20.31 5.66 23.62
CA PHE A 161 -20.93 5.49 22.30
C PHE A 161 -19.99 5.82 21.13
N LEU A 162 -18.77 6.24 21.40
CA LEU A 162 -17.76 6.45 20.37
C LEU A 162 -17.12 5.11 19.98
N PHE A 163 -17.62 4.50 18.90
CA PHE A 163 -17.11 3.22 18.36
C PHE A 163 -16.04 3.48 17.30
N LEU A 164 -14.95 4.13 17.69
CA LEU A 164 -13.79 4.39 16.84
C LEU A 164 -12.52 4.30 17.69
N ASN A 165 -11.57 3.48 17.27
CA ASN A 165 -10.22 3.46 17.81
C ASN A 165 -9.22 4.17 16.88
N GLU A 166 -9.53 4.18 15.59
CA GLU A 166 -8.68 4.74 14.55
C GLU A 166 -9.56 5.32 13.45
N ALA A 167 -9.14 6.41 12.87
CA ALA A 167 -9.77 6.99 11.70
C ALA A 167 -8.73 7.40 10.66
N SER A 168 -9.09 7.27 9.40
CA SER A 168 -8.29 7.74 8.27
C SER A 168 -9.15 8.59 7.33
N VAL A 169 -8.59 9.69 6.85
CA VAL A 169 -9.29 10.64 5.98
C VAL A 169 -8.44 10.92 4.75
N SER A 170 -9.02 10.72 3.59
CA SER A 170 -8.48 11.10 2.29
C SER A 170 -9.26 12.28 1.70
N SER A 171 -8.93 12.68 0.48
CA SER A 171 -9.68 13.73 -0.22
C SER A 171 -11.12 13.34 -0.59
N THR A 172 -11.43 12.04 -0.63
CA THR A 172 -12.69 11.50 -1.15
C THR A 172 -13.41 10.58 -0.18
N ALA A 173 -12.74 10.10 0.88
CA ALA A 173 -13.30 9.13 1.80
C ALA A 173 -12.79 9.34 3.23
N ALA A 174 -13.59 8.89 4.20
CA ALA A 174 -13.18 8.73 5.58
C ALA A 174 -13.53 7.31 6.01
N ASN A 175 -12.56 6.62 6.62
CA ASN A 175 -12.72 5.27 7.15
C ASN A 175 -12.47 5.29 8.66
N GLY A 176 -13.25 4.51 9.39
CA GLY A 176 -13.08 4.34 10.82
C GLY A 176 -12.94 2.86 11.16
N LYS A 177 -12.08 2.56 12.14
CA LYS A 177 -11.93 1.20 12.68
C LYS A 177 -12.25 1.19 14.16
N TYR A 178 -12.98 0.17 14.58
CA TYR A 178 -13.24 -0.15 15.97
C TYR A 178 -12.83 -1.59 16.25
N LYS A 179 -11.92 -1.76 17.21
CA LYS A 179 -11.47 -3.10 17.64
C LYS A 179 -12.32 -3.57 18.79
N ILE A 180 -13.12 -4.61 18.55
CA ILE A 180 -13.92 -5.25 19.57
C ILE A 180 -12.99 -6.09 20.47
N SER A 181 -12.98 -5.78 21.76
CA SER A 181 -12.17 -6.47 22.79
C SER A 181 -12.88 -7.64 23.46
N GLY A 182 -14.21 -7.69 23.32
CA GLY A 182 -15.08 -8.65 24.02
C GLY A 182 -15.56 -8.17 25.38
N GLN A 183 -15.12 -7.00 25.86
CA GLN A 183 -15.49 -6.43 27.15
C GLN A 183 -16.41 -5.21 27.05
N GLU A 184 -16.84 -4.88 25.85
CA GLU A 184 -17.69 -3.72 25.61
C GLU A 184 -19.05 -3.87 26.30
N PHE A 185 -19.57 -2.76 26.80
CA PHE A 185 -20.84 -2.75 27.55
C PHE A 185 -22.01 -3.28 26.72
N PHE A 186 -22.02 -3.07 25.41
CA PHE A 186 -23.08 -3.54 24.52
C PHE A 186 -23.05 -5.05 24.26
N LEU A 187 -21.97 -5.73 24.60
CA LEU A 187 -21.86 -7.19 24.55
C LEU A 187 -22.42 -7.85 25.83
N GLN A 188 -22.54 -7.08 26.92
CA GLN A 188 -23.04 -7.61 28.19
C GLN A 188 -24.55 -7.91 28.11
N GLY A 189 -24.88 -9.19 28.06
CA GLY A 189 -26.28 -9.64 28.04
C GLY A 189 -26.95 -9.72 26.66
N HIS A 190 -26.23 -9.43 25.61
CA HIS A 190 -26.71 -9.53 24.22
C HIS A 190 -25.96 -10.63 23.45
N PHE A 191 -26.25 -11.79 23.62
CA PHE A 191 -27.00 -12.79 24.25
C PHE A 191 -26.16 -13.49 25.33
N LYS A 192 -26.80 -14.18 26.32
CA LYS A 192 -26.08 -14.95 27.33
C LYS A 192 -25.27 -16.05 26.65
N ASP A 193 -23.98 -16.15 26.95
CA ASP A 193 -23.00 -17.13 26.45
C ASP A 193 -22.70 -17.04 24.93
N ASN A 194 -23.26 -16.08 24.19
CA ASN A 194 -22.96 -15.82 22.80
C ASN A 194 -23.05 -14.30 22.50
N PRO A 195 -22.06 -13.50 22.92
CA PRO A 195 -22.10 -12.07 22.74
C PRO A 195 -22.05 -11.68 21.28
N VAL A 196 -23.04 -10.92 20.84
CA VAL A 196 -23.17 -10.39 19.47
C VAL A 196 -23.31 -8.88 19.53
N MET A 197 -22.69 -8.18 18.60
CA MET A 197 -22.86 -6.74 18.47
C MET A 197 -24.31 -6.44 18.11
N PRO A 198 -25.01 -5.54 18.84
CA PRO A 198 -26.34 -5.09 18.44
C PRO A 198 -26.31 -4.39 17.10
N ALA A 199 -27.31 -4.63 16.27
CA ALA A 199 -27.46 -3.99 14.96
C ALA A 199 -27.93 -2.54 15.09
#